data_e7be993f2202a010761f5a8d10baf310
#
_entry.id   e7be993f2202a010761f5a8d10baf310
#
_cell.length_a   1.000
_cell.length_b   1.000
_cell.length_c   1.000
_cell.angle_alpha   90.00
_cell.angle_beta   90.00
_cell.angle_gamma   90.00
#
_symmetry.space_group_name_H-M   'P 1'
#
loop_
_entity.id
_entity.type
_entity.pdbx_description
1 polymer ?
#
loop_
_entity_poly.entity_id
_entity_poly.type
_entity_poly.pdbx_seq_one_letter_code
_entity_poly.pdbx_strand_id
1 'polypeptide(L)'
;MKKMMIALTLGLSFSFWAAMPAQAEPQPYTVTHGNQLDSETYKGFKLYRNWCARCHGTYGQGLAGPNLADSLNRITYEEFMNTVAEGKTGRIGMMPPWKSNPSVMKGRDNIYSYLKARADGAIGEVKPAKAK
;
A
#
# COMPACT_ATOMS: atom_id res chain seq x y z
N MET A 1 -66.60 -35.01 -25.81
CA MET A 1 -65.17 -34.98 -26.01
C MET A 1 -64.65 -33.66 -25.42
N LYS A 2 -64.15 -33.71 -24.17
CA LYS A 2 -63.60 -32.47 -23.45
C LYS A 2 -62.09 -32.40 -23.67
N LYS A 3 -61.62 -31.39 -24.36
CA LYS A 3 -60.22 -31.11 -24.53
C LYS A 3 -59.70 -30.37 -23.27
N MET A 4 -58.81 -31.06 -22.55
CA MET A 4 -58.15 -30.49 -21.36
C MET A 4 -56.89 -29.77 -21.82
N MET A 5 -56.91 -28.42 -21.70
CA MET A 5 -55.72 -27.58 -21.94
C MET A 5 -54.88 -27.54 -20.67
N ILE A 6 -53.68 -28.07 -20.75
CA ILE A 6 -52.68 -28.01 -19.69
C ILE A 6 -51.89 -26.70 -19.93
N ALA A 7 -52.08 -25.73 -19.05
CA ALA A 7 -51.25 -24.52 -19.05
C ALA A 7 -49.91 -24.79 -18.36
N LEU A 8 -48.82 -24.72 -19.13
CA LEU A 8 -47.46 -24.88 -18.66
C LEU A 8 -46.94 -23.49 -18.18
N THR A 9 -46.94 -23.29 -16.88
CA THR A 9 -46.37 -22.05 -16.28
C THR A 9 -44.86 -22.23 -16.17
N LEU A 10 -44.12 -21.54 -17.03
CA LEU A 10 -42.64 -21.38 -16.89
C LEU A 10 -42.35 -20.44 -15.72
N GLY A 11 -41.92 -20.97 -14.60
CA GLY A 11 -41.38 -20.20 -13.48
C GLY A 11 -39.98 -19.70 -13.78
N LEU A 12 -39.83 -18.40 -14.05
CA LEU A 12 -38.52 -17.73 -14.10
C LEU A 12 -37.97 -17.61 -12.67
N SER A 13 -37.06 -18.48 -12.29
CA SER A 13 -36.29 -18.36 -11.05
C SER A 13 -35.21 -17.28 -11.23
N PHE A 14 -35.45 -16.08 -10.74
CA PHE A 14 -34.48 -15.02 -10.65
C PHE A 14 -33.54 -15.35 -9.48
N SER A 15 -32.35 -15.90 -9.79
CA SER A 15 -31.28 -16.07 -8.80
C SER A 15 -30.69 -14.70 -8.48
N PHE A 16 -31.07 -14.15 -7.32
CA PHE A 16 -30.51 -12.93 -6.76
C PHE A 16 -29.09 -13.25 -6.24
N TRP A 17 -28.08 -12.98 -7.08
CA TRP A 17 -26.69 -13.06 -6.64
C TRP A 17 -26.39 -11.82 -5.78
N ALA A 18 -26.48 -11.98 -4.46
CA ALA A 18 -26.06 -10.95 -3.54
C ALA A 18 -24.54 -10.74 -3.70
N ALA A 19 -24.15 -9.60 -4.29
CA ALA A 19 -22.76 -9.18 -4.32
C ALA A 19 -22.31 -8.94 -2.87
N MET A 20 -21.44 -9.82 -2.36
CA MET A 20 -20.77 -9.58 -1.08
C MET A 20 -19.93 -8.30 -1.18
N PRO A 21 -20.02 -7.37 -0.22
CA PRO A 21 -19.13 -6.23 -0.20
C PRO A 21 -17.69 -6.73 -0.11
N ALA A 22 -16.85 -6.30 -1.05
CA ALA A 22 -15.42 -6.56 -0.99
C ALA A 22 -14.89 -5.96 0.32
N GLN A 23 -14.45 -6.81 1.23
CA GLN A 23 -13.80 -6.36 2.47
C GLN A 23 -12.47 -5.74 2.06
N ALA A 24 -12.32 -4.44 2.31
CA ALA A 24 -11.05 -3.76 2.13
C ALA A 24 -10.01 -4.43 3.05
N GLU A 25 -8.87 -4.82 2.50
CA GLU A 25 -7.75 -5.36 3.27
C GLU A 25 -7.38 -4.35 4.37
N PRO A 26 -7.07 -4.83 5.59
CA PRO A 26 -6.70 -3.94 6.68
C PRO A 26 -5.47 -3.12 6.30
N GLN A 27 -5.55 -1.80 6.46
CA GLN A 27 -4.45 -0.90 6.14
C GLN A 27 -3.27 -1.17 7.09
N PRO A 28 -2.03 -1.22 6.57
CA PRO A 28 -0.85 -1.50 7.39
C PRO A 28 -0.41 -0.32 8.26
N TYR A 29 -1.19 0.75 8.33
CA TYR A 29 -0.90 1.98 9.06
C TYR A 29 -2.15 2.54 9.74
N THR A 30 -1.93 3.39 10.75
CA THR A 30 -2.98 4.24 11.32
C THR A 30 -2.52 5.69 11.31
N VAL A 31 -3.34 6.58 10.73
CA VAL A 31 -3.12 8.03 10.72
C VAL A 31 -4.27 8.70 11.46
N THR A 32 -3.95 9.56 12.42
CA THR A 32 -4.91 10.36 13.16
C THR A 32 -4.56 11.85 13.08
N HIS A 33 -5.56 12.72 13.22
CA HIS A 33 -5.37 14.18 13.19
C HIS A 33 -4.56 14.70 11.98
N GLY A 34 -4.62 13.97 10.85
CA GLY A 34 -3.99 14.35 9.58
C GLY A 34 -2.48 14.15 9.50
N ASN A 35 -1.76 14.05 10.60
CA ASN A 35 -0.30 13.89 10.60
C ASN A 35 0.27 13.04 11.74
N GLN A 36 -0.56 12.46 12.59
CA GLN A 36 -0.10 11.60 13.67
C GLN A 36 -0.11 10.14 13.21
N LEU A 37 1.04 9.50 13.26
CA LEU A 37 1.23 8.11 12.89
C LEU A 37 1.27 7.23 14.13
N ASP A 38 0.70 6.03 14.04
CA ASP A 38 0.94 4.98 15.02
C ASP A 38 2.44 4.70 15.21
N SER A 39 2.79 4.02 16.29
CA SER A 39 4.19 3.81 16.70
C SER A 39 5.04 3.13 15.62
N GLU A 40 4.49 2.12 14.94
CA GLU A 40 5.22 1.33 13.95
C GLU A 40 5.38 2.11 12.64
N THR A 41 4.31 2.74 12.17
CA THR A 41 4.36 3.61 10.99
C THR A 41 5.29 4.80 11.20
N TYR A 42 5.32 5.38 12.41
CA TYR A 42 6.27 6.44 12.74
C TYR A 42 7.74 5.97 12.78
N LYS A 43 8.01 4.74 13.25
CA LYS A 43 9.34 4.13 13.10
C LYS A 43 9.72 4.01 11.63
N GLY A 44 8.78 3.62 10.78
CA GLY A 44 8.95 3.55 9.33
C GLY A 44 9.35 4.90 8.74
N PHE A 45 8.67 5.97 9.12
CA PHE A 45 9.06 7.32 8.72
C PHE A 45 10.51 7.65 9.11
N LYS A 46 10.93 7.34 10.34
CA LYS A 46 12.30 7.61 10.78
C LYS A 46 13.33 6.80 10.00
N LEU A 47 13.07 5.53 9.76
CA LEU A 47 13.95 4.67 8.94
C LEU A 47 14.01 5.18 7.49
N TYR A 48 12.87 5.51 6.91
CA TYR A 48 12.79 6.11 5.58
C TYR A 48 13.64 7.39 5.50
N ARG A 49 13.51 8.29 6.45
CA ARG A 49 14.31 9.53 6.51
C ARG A 49 15.80 9.28 6.56
N ASN A 50 16.23 8.26 7.29
CA ASN A 50 17.65 7.95 7.47
C ASN A 50 18.28 7.30 6.25
N TRP A 51 17.54 6.46 5.51
CA TRP A 51 18.13 5.59 4.50
C TRP A 51 17.62 5.83 3.07
N CYS A 52 16.41 6.30 2.90
CA CYS A 52 15.73 6.36 1.60
C CYS A 52 15.57 7.80 1.08
N ALA A 53 15.36 8.77 1.99
CA ALA A 53 14.98 10.13 1.65
C ALA A 53 16.03 10.87 0.80
N ARG A 54 17.30 10.50 0.91
CA ARG A 54 18.38 11.11 0.10
C ARG A 54 18.13 10.98 -1.40
N CYS A 55 17.54 9.86 -1.81
CA CYS A 55 17.25 9.60 -3.22
C CYS A 55 15.77 9.80 -3.57
N HIS A 56 14.87 9.51 -2.64
CA HIS A 56 13.42 9.51 -2.90
C HIS A 56 12.68 10.75 -2.39
N GLY A 57 13.43 11.76 -1.92
CA GLY A 57 12.85 13.00 -1.36
C GLY A 57 12.43 12.85 0.09
N THR A 58 12.25 13.97 0.75
CA THR A 58 12.00 14.08 2.21
C THR A 58 10.80 13.24 2.68
N TYR A 59 9.77 13.16 1.85
CA TYR A 59 8.49 12.51 2.14
C TYR A 59 8.07 11.46 1.10
N GLY A 60 9.00 10.98 0.28
CA GLY A 60 8.70 9.99 -0.75
C GLY A 60 8.20 10.58 -2.06
N GLN A 61 8.26 11.88 -2.24
CA GLN A 61 7.79 12.60 -3.42
C GLN A 61 8.69 12.45 -4.65
N GLY A 62 9.85 11.80 -4.48
CA GLY A 62 10.85 11.65 -5.55
C GLY A 62 11.92 12.75 -5.50
N LEU A 63 13.10 12.45 -6.03
CA LEU A 63 14.22 13.36 -6.23
C LEU A 63 15.13 12.79 -7.34
N ALA A 64 16.26 12.15 -7.01
CA ALA A 64 17.04 11.34 -7.94
C ALA A 64 16.38 9.98 -8.21
N GLY A 65 15.72 9.42 -7.22
CA GLY A 65 14.87 8.24 -7.31
C GLY A 65 13.40 8.59 -7.56
N PRO A 66 12.58 7.60 -7.93
CA PRO A 66 11.18 7.83 -8.24
C PRO A 66 10.36 8.30 -7.03
N ASN A 67 9.19 8.90 -7.31
CA ASN A 67 8.15 9.18 -6.33
C ASN A 67 7.59 7.87 -5.79
N LEU A 68 7.84 7.58 -4.50
CA LEU A 68 7.41 6.34 -3.87
C LEU A 68 5.92 6.36 -3.48
N ALA A 69 5.35 7.54 -3.21
CA ALA A 69 3.92 7.66 -3.00
C ALA A 69 3.12 7.22 -4.24
N ASP A 70 3.65 7.50 -5.43
CA ASP A 70 3.07 7.02 -6.68
C ASP A 70 3.41 5.55 -6.98
N SER A 71 4.66 5.14 -6.71
CA SER A 71 5.12 3.77 -6.95
C SER A 71 4.34 2.73 -6.14
N LEU A 72 4.05 3.00 -4.87
CA LEU A 72 3.33 2.08 -3.97
C LEU A 72 1.86 1.83 -4.38
N ASN A 73 1.34 2.60 -5.32
CA ASN A 73 0.03 2.34 -5.94
C ASN A 73 0.09 1.35 -7.11
N ARG A 74 1.30 0.96 -7.54
CA ARG A 74 1.52 0.12 -8.73
C ARG A 74 2.30 -1.14 -8.47
N ILE A 75 3.02 -1.23 -7.34
CA ILE A 75 3.80 -2.40 -6.95
C ILE A 75 3.13 -3.13 -5.80
N THR A 76 3.34 -4.44 -5.74
CA THR A 76 2.86 -5.26 -4.64
C THR A 76 3.75 -5.09 -3.40
N TYR A 77 3.25 -5.51 -2.24
CA TYR A 77 4.04 -5.60 -1.01
C TYR A 77 5.28 -6.47 -1.21
N GLU A 78 5.13 -7.62 -1.85
CA GLU A 78 6.25 -8.54 -2.13
C GLU A 78 7.30 -7.88 -3.03
N GLU A 79 6.88 -7.20 -4.09
CA GLU A 79 7.81 -6.48 -4.97
C GLU A 79 8.56 -5.38 -4.21
N PHE A 80 7.86 -4.65 -3.32
CA PHE A 80 8.52 -3.68 -2.44
C PHE A 80 9.59 -4.32 -1.56
N MET A 81 9.25 -5.42 -0.87
CA MET A 81 10.17 -6.13 0.03
C MET A 81 11.41 -6.64 -0.73
N ASN A 82 11.22 -7.20 -1.91
CA ASN A 82 12.31 -7.69 -2.75
C ASN A 82 13.16 -6.54 -3.30
N THR A 83 12.53 -5.46 -3.76
CA THR A 83 13.25 -4.28 -4.27
C THR A 83 14.13 -3.64 -3.19
N VAL A 84 13.66 -3.54 -1.96
CA VAL A 84 14.47 -3.01 -0.86
C VAL A 84 15.64 -3.94 -0.54
N ALA A 85 15.42 -5.25 -0.53
CA ALA A 85 16.48 -6.21 -0.22
C ALA A 85 17.56 -6.25 -1.31
N GLU A 86 17.16 -6.42 -2.57
CA GLU A 86 18.06 -6.72 -3.69
C GLU A 86 18.48 -5.49 -4.51
N GLY A 87 17.84 -4.34 -4.27
CA GLY A 87 18.02 -3.16 -5.09
C GLY A 87 17.30 -3.25 -6.43
N LYS A 88 17.42 -2.22 -7.23
CA LYS A 88 16.80 -2.15 -8.57
C LYS A 88 17.57 -1.22 -9.47
N THR A 89 17.92 -1.69 -10.66
CA THR A 89 18.47 -0.83 -11.71
C THR A 89 17.33 -0.07 -12.39
N GLY A 90 17.42 1.25 -12.36
CA GLY A 90 16.50 2.15 -13.04
C GLY A 90 17.03 2.67 -14.36
N ARG A 91 16.31 3.58 -15.01
CA ARG A 91 16.74 4.19 -16.29
C ARG A 91 17.95 5.13 -16.15
N ILE A 92 18.05 5.83 -15.04
CA ILE A 92 19.06 6.90 -14.81
C ILE A 92 19.95 6.63 -13.61
N GLY A 93 19.81 5.47 -12.97
CA GLY A 93 20.60 5.13 -11.78
C GLY A 93 20.17 3.80 -11.19
N MET A 94 20.75 3.49 -10.05
CA MET A 94 20.52 2.23 -9.36
C MET A 94 20.17 2.49 -7.90
N MET A 95 19.09 1.85 -7.43
CA MET A 95 18.82 1.71 -6.00
C MET A 95 19.73 0.60 -5.45
N PRO A 96 20.57 0.88 -4.44
CA PRO A 96 21.44 -0.15 -3.88
C PRO A 96 20.64 -1.22 -3.12
N PRO A 97 21.18 -2.46 -3.04
CA PRO A 97 20.61 -3.49 -2.20
C PRO A 97 20.82 -3.18 -0.71
N TRP A 98 19.78 -3.37 0.09
CA TRP A 98 19.82 -3.09 1.54
C TRP A 98 19.92 -4.36 2.40
N LYS A 99 20.04 -5.56 1.79
CA LYS A 99 20.08 -6.85 2.50
C LYS A 99 21.17 -6.95 3.58
N SER A 100 22.24 -6.20 3.43
CA SER A 100 23.33 -6.15 4.43
C SER A 100 23.09 -5.14 5.56
N ASN A 101 22.01 -4.35 5.50
CA ASN A 101 21.67 -3.37 6.55
C ASN A 101 20.58 -3.94 7.47
N PRO A 102 20.93 -4.38 8.70
CA PRO A 102 19.97 -5.01 9.59
C PRO A 102 18.85 -4.07 10.05
N SER A 103 19.11 -2.78 10.16
CA SER A 103 18.08 -1.79 10.55
C SER A 103 17.01 -1.64 9.48
N VAL A 104 17.41 -1.56 8.20
CA VAL A 104 16.49 -1.51 7.08
C VAL A 104 15.73 -2.83 6.96
N MET A 105 16.43 -3.96 7.03
CA MET A 105 15.81 -5.28 6.85
C MET A 105 14.79 -5.62 7.94
N LYS A 106 15.08 -5.29 9.20
CA LYS A 106 14.11 -5.48 10.31
C LYS A 106 12.93 -4.49 10.25
N GLY A 107 13.14 -3.33 9.67
CA GLY A 107 12.14 -2.27 9.62
C GLY A 107 11.45 -2.10 8.26
N ARG A 108 11.60 -3.04 7.31
CA ARG A 108 10.99 -2.93 5.98
C ARG A 108 9.47 -2.78 6.03
N ASP A 109 8.80 -3.55 6.89
CA ASP A 109 7.36 -3.47 7.10
C ASP A 109 6.94 -2.07 7.58
N ASN A 110 7.70 -1.51 8.51
CA ASN A 110 7.44 -0.17 9.01
C ASN A 110 7.62 0.89 7.91
N ILE A 111 8.69 0.76 7.10
CA ILE A 111 8.94 1.65 5.95
C ILE A 111 7.79 1.53 4.94
N TYR A 112 7.35 0.30 4.65
CA TYR A 112 6.20 0.05 3.77
C TYR A 112 4.94 0.73 4.30
N SER A 113 4.63 0.56 5.58
CA SER A 113 3.46 1.18 6.23
C SER A 113 3.46 2.71 6.06
N TYR A 114 4.59 3.36 6.30
CA TYR A 114 4.73 4.80 6.09
C TYR A 114 4.50 5.19 4.62
N LEU A 115 5.19 4.52 3.70
CA LEU A 115 5.08 4.84 2.28
C LEU A 115 3.69 4.51 1.72
N LYS A 116 3.03 3.48 2.23
CA LYS A 116 1.64 3.15 1.87
C LYS A 116 0.67 4.23 2.35
N ALA A 117 0.84 4.74 3.57
CA ALA A 117 0.07 5.89 4.05
C ALA A 117 0.26 7.14 3.17
N ARG A 118 1.45 7.34 2.62
CA ARG A 118 1.74 8.38 1.63
C ARG A 118 1.03 8.12 0.30
N ALA A 119 1.12 6.90 -0.19
CA ALA A 119 0.53 6.49 -1.48
C ALA A 119 -0.99 6.57 -1.48
N ASP A 120 -1.62 6.22 -0.37
CA ASP A 120 -3.08 6.29 -0.19
C ASP A 120 -3.59 7.71 0.11
N GLY A 121 -2.69 8.69 0.21
CA GLY A 121 -3.06 10.07 0.55
C GLY A 121 -3.49 10.26 2.01
N ALA A 122 -3.30 9.24 2.87
CA ALA A 122 -3.65 9.31 4.29
C ALA A 122 -2.80 10.32 5.06
N ILE A 123 -1.57 10.57 4.57
CA ILE A 123 -0.70 11.64 5.06
C ILE A 123 -0.04 12.38 3.89
N GLY A 124 -0.03 13.71 3.96
CA GLY A 124 0.58 14.59 2.96
C GLY A 124 2.10 14.71 3.08
N GLU A 125 2.70 15.64 2.33
CA GLU A 125 4.12 16.00 2.41
C GLU A 125 4.40 16.86 3.64
N VAL A 126 4.15 16.32 4.80
CA VAL A 126 4.30 16.98 6.10
C VAL A 126 5.16 16.15 7.03
N LYS A 127 5.80 16.80 8.00
CA LYS A 127 6.53 16.09 9.05
C LYS A 127 5.53 15.39 9.97
N PRO A 128 5.53 14.05 10.03
CA PRO A 128 4.65 13.33 10.92
C PRO A 128 4.99 13.56 12.40
N ALA A 129 3.98 13.47 13.25
CA ALA A 129 4.13 13.31 14.68
C ALA A 129 3.81 11.85 15.07
N LYS A 130 4.34 11.39 16.19
CA LYS A 130 3.96 10.11 16.76
C LYS A 130 2.65 10.27 17.53
N ALA A 131 1.68 9.42 17.27
CA ALA A 131 0.48 9.34 18.10
C ALA A 131 0.85 8.98 19.55
N LYS A 132 0.12 9.58 20.51
CA LYS A 132 0.32 9.33 21.95
C LYS A 132 -0.25 7.97 22.35
#